data_2d0a1bbbb18ee13ba54ae9450fe1323a
#
_entry.id   2d0a1bbbb18ee13ba54ae9450fe1323a
#
_cell.length_a   1.000
_cell.length_b   1.000
_cell.length_c   1.000
_cell.angle_alpha   90.00
_cell.angle_beta   90.00
_cell.angle_gamma   90.00
#
_symmetry.space_group_name_H-M   'P 1'
#
loop_
_entity.id
_entity.type
_entity.pdbx_description
1 polymer ?
#
loop_
_entity_poly.entity_id
_entity_poly.type
_entity_poly.pdbx_seq_one_letter_code
_entity_poly.pdbx_strand_id
1 'polypeptide(L)'
;MVKIKFKKKSKRMLVIALALLMVAGISLFHMNKQLEEKQRNREYEVSLVNTLKNSYEGIEEIEILNPSYSSIPSEAWGADVKITFVDGTCKKHELAYDKKANKIRIGIYDGQDEGFQRFMDSKKGTTKSGVKVRFSDGSVKEQ
;
A
#
# COMPACT_ATOMS: atom_id res chain seq x y z
N MET A 1 -34.73 -15.87 49.14
CA MET A 1 -33.70 -14.79 49.10
C MET A 1 -32.42 -15.21 48.37
N VAL A 2 -31.96 -16.42 48.50
CA VAL A 2 -30.75 -16.90 47.83
C VAL A 2 -30.93 -16.92 46.29
N LYS A 3 -32.10 -17.26 45.76
CA LYS A 3 -32.41 -17.24 44.31
C LYS A 3 -32.37 -15.85 43.67
N ILE A 4 -32.66 -14.77 44.40
CA ILE A 4 -32.62 -13.40 43.88
C ILE A 4 -31.20 -12.90 43.77
N LYS A 5 -30.31 -13.22 44.70
CA LYS A 5 -28.87 -12.92 44.63
C LYS A 5 -28.18 -13.67 43.48
N PHE A 6 -28.61 -14.90 43.22
CA PHE A 6 -28.07 -15.72 42.11
C PHE A 6 -28.47 -15.13 40.74
N LYS A 7 -29.73 -14.67 40.58
CA LYS A 7 -30.19 -14.02 39.35
C LYS A 7 -29.45 -12.69 39.06
N LYS A 8 -29.18 -11.90 40.11
CA LYS A 8 -28.38 -10.65 39.93
C LYS A 8 -26.95 -10.92 39.52
N LYS A 9 -26.29 -11.94 40.06
CA LYS A 9 -24.94 -12.35 39.72
C LYS A 9 -24.87 -12.88 38.28
N SER A 10 -25.85 -13.68 37.85
CA SER A 10 -25.99 -14.21 36.52
C SER A 10 -26.22 -13.10 35.47
N LYS A 11 -27.04 -12.10 35.76
CA LYS A 11 -27.26 -10.95 34.86
C LYS A 11 -26.02 -10.08 34.70
N ARG A 12 -25.25 -9.86 35.76
CA ARG A 12 -23.99 -9.13 35.71
C ARG A 12 -22.95 -9.87 34.86
N MET A 13 -22.84 -11.19 35.04
CA MET A 13 -21.95 -12.02 34.22
C MET A 13 -22.34 -12.03 32.74
N LEU A 14 -23.64 -12.03 32.44
CA LEU A 14 -24.18 -11.97 31.10
C LEU A 14 -23.81 -10.63 30.42
N VAL A 15 -23.95 -9.52 31.11
CA VAL A 15 -23.62 -8.18 30.63
C VAL A 15 -22.10 -8.07 30.35
N ILE A 16 -21.29 -8.59 31.26
CA ILE A 16 -19.81 -8.61 31.07
C ILE A 16 -19.43 -9.49 29.88
N ALA A 17 -20.05 -10.66 29.71
CA ALA A 17 -19.79 -11.53 28.57
C ALA A 17 -20.20 -10.87 27.25
N LEU A 18 -21.33 -10.19 27.18
CA LEU A 18 -21.77 -9.44 26.00
C LEU A 18 -20.82 -8.28 25.67
N ALA A 19 -20.37 -7.54 26.70
CA ALA A 19 -19.40 -6.47 26.51
C ALA A 19 -18.06 -6.98 25.95
N LEU A 20 -17.56 -8.12 26.45
CA LEU A 20 -16.35 -8.76 25.94
C LEU A 20 -16.51 -9.24 24.49
N LEU A 21 -17.66 -9.80 24.13
CA LEU A 21 -17.98 -10.20 22.77
C LEU A 21 -18.01 -9.02 21.80
N MET A 22 -18.57 -7.87 22.23
CA MET A 22 -18.58 -6.66 21.42
C MET A 22 -17.17 -6.11 21.18
N VAL A 23 -16.32 -6.07 22.20
CA VAL A 23 -14.92 -5.63 22.07
C VAL A 23 -14.15 -6.57 21.15
N ALA A 24 -14.31 -7.88 21.30
CA ALA A 24 -13.68 -8.87 20.42
C ALA A 24 -14.15 -8.71 18.97
N GLY A 25 -15.45 -8.47 18.73
CA GLY A 25 -16.01 -8.24 17.39
C GLY A 25 -15.45 -6.99 16.73
N ILE A 26 -15.32 -5.89 17.46
CA ILE A 26 -14.72 -4.63 16.97
C ILE A 26 -13.24 -4.85 16.64
N SER A 27 -12.50 -5.55 17.50
CA SER A 27 -11.06 -5.83 17.26
C SER A 27 -10.86 -6.70 16.03
N LEU A 28 -11.69 -7.73 15.82
CA LEU A 28 -11.64 -8.59 14.63
C LEU A 28 -11.99 -7.81 13.37
N PHE A 29 -12.97 -6.92 13.42
CA PHE A 29 -13.35 -6.06 12.30
C PHE A 29 -12.20 -5.14 11.90
N HIS A 30 -11.52 -4.49 12.85
CA HIS A 30 -10.35 -3.66 12.58
C HIS A 30 -9.18 -4.46 12.00
N MET A 31 -8.92 -5.65 12.52
CA MET A 31 -7.87 -6.54 11.99
C MET A 31 -8.16 -6.95 10.55
N ASN A 32 -9.39 -7.33 10.22
CA ASN A 32 -9.79 -7.69 8.86
C ASN A 32 -9.65 -6.52 7.90
N LYS A 33 -10.04 -5.32 8.32
CA LYS A 33 -9.90 -4.11 7.50
C LYS A 33 -8.43 -3.78 7.21
N GLN A 34 -7.55 -3.89 8.20
CA GLN A 34 -6.11 -3.69 8.03
C GLN A 34 -5.49 -4.73 7.09
N LEU A 35 -5.91 -5.99 7.18
CA LEU A 35 -5.46 -7.06 6.28
C LEU A 35 -5.90 -6.80 4.84
N GLU A 36 -7.13 -6.37 4.63
CA GLU A 36 -7.65 -6.00 3.30
C GLU A 36 -6.87 -4.83 2.69
N GLU A 37 -6.57 -3.81 3.48
CA GLU A 37 -5.75 -2.67 3.04
C GLU A 37 -4.33 -3.09 2.67
N LYS A 38 -3.69 -3.92 3.47
CA LYS A 38 -2.35 -4.47 3.20
C LYS A 38 -2.34 -5.30 1.92
N GLN A 39 -3.33 -6.15 1.73
CA GLN A 39 -3.48 -7.01 0.56
C GLN A 39 -3.70 -6.18 -0.71
N ARG A 40 -4.58 -5.18 -0.64
CA ARG A 40 -4.83 -4.24 -1.74
C ARG A 40 -3.56 -3.48 -2.10
N ASN A 41 -2.88 -2.89 -1.11
CA ASN A 41 -1.65 -2.16 -1.34
C ASN A 41 -0.58 -3.05 -1.97
N ARG A 42 -0.41 -4.28 -1.49
CA ARG A 42 0.54 -5.23 -2.06
C ARG A 42 0.25 -5.52 -3.54
N GLU A 43 -1.00 -5.73 -3.91
CA GLU A 43 -1.40 -5.95 -5.29
C GLU A 43 -1.06 -4.76 -6.18
N TYR A 44 -1.35 -3.53 -5.73
CA TYR A 44 -0.99 -2.32 -6.45
C TYR A 44 0.52 -2.14 -6.56
N GLU A 45 1.23 -2.38 -5.47
CA GLU A 45 2.69 -2.22 -5.42
C GLU A 45 3.40 -3.21 -6.36
N VAL A 46 3.01 -4.48 -6.35
CA VAL A 46 3.56 -5.49 -7.27
C VAL A 46 3.28 -5.11 -8.72
N SER A 47 2.06 -4.69 -9.03
CA SER A 47 1.67 -4.26 -10.37
C SER A 47 2.44 -3.01 -10.82
N LEU A 48 2.62 -2.05 -9.93
CA LEU A 48 3.43 -0.85 -10.18
C LEU A 48 4.87 -1.21 -10.51
N VAL A 49 5.50 -2.08 -9.72
CA VAL A 49 6.87 -2.53 -9.97
C VAL A 49 6.99 -3.20 -11.33
N ASN A 50 6.06 -4.07 -11.70
CA ASN A 50 6.04 -4.71 -13.01
C ASN A 50 5.93 -3.67 -14.14
N THR A 51 5.08 -2.67 -13.97
CA THR A 51 4.92 -1.60 -14.96
C THR A 51 6.18 -0.75 -15.06
N LEU A 52 6.82 -0.41 -13.95
CA LEU A 52 8.10 0.31 -13.94
C LEU A 52 9.19 -0.48 -14.66
N LYS A 53 9.32 -1.77 -14.38
CA LYS A 53 10.30 -2.64 -15.05
C LYS A 53 10.05 -2.76 -16.54
N ASN A 54 8.79 -2.81 -16.96
CA ASN A 54 8.43 -2.92 -18.37
C ASN A 54 8.56 -1.59 -19.14
N SER A 55 8.59 -0.48 -18.42
CA SER A 55 8.60 0.86 -19.00
C SER A 55 9.98 1.52 -19.00
N TYR A 56 10.84 1.14 -18.09
CA TYR A 56 12.14 1.77 -17.86
C TYR A 56 13.25 0.74 -17.72
N GLU A 57 14.43 1.08 -18.22
CA GLU A 57 15.61 0.22 -18.15
C GLU A 57 16.54 0.59 -16.99
N GLY A 58 17.37 -0.35 -16.58
CA GLY A 58 18.44 -0.10 -15.62
C GLY A 58 17.99 0.12 -14.19
N ILE A 59 16.81 -0.34 -13.82
CA ILE A 59 16.33 -0.25 -12.42
C ILE A 59 17.04 -1.31 -11.59
N GLU A 60 17.61 -0.91 -10.45
CA GLU A 60 18.25 -1.79 -9.48
C GLU A 60 17.42 -2.01 -8.24
N GLU A 61 16.82 -0.95 -7.68
CA GLU A 61 16.05 -0.97 -6.46
C GLU A 61 14.83 -0.05 -6.54
N ILE A 62 13.72 -0.49 -5.96
CA ILE A 62 12.51 0.31 -5.81
C ILE A 62 12.07 0.25 -4.35
N GLU A 63 11.84 1.41 -3.74
CA GLU A 63 11.26 1.53 -2.40
C GLU A 63 9.94 2.27 -2.49
N ILE A 64 8.89 1.68 -1.91
CA ILE A 64 7.53 2.21 -1.93
C ILE A 64 7.14 2.63 -0.52
N LEU A 65 6.68 3.87 -0.38
CA LEU A 65 6.33 4.50 0.88
C LEU A 65 4.97 5.18 0.77
N ASN A 66 4.29 5.28 1.90
CA ASN A 66 3.06 6.08 2.05
C ASN A 66 1.99 5.79 0.99
N PRO A 67 1.56 4.53 0.82
CA PRO A 67 0.49 4.21 -0.12
C PRO A 67 -0.81 4.88 0.32
N SER A 68 -1.55 5.38 -0.65
CA SER A 68 -2.83 6.05 -0.42
C SER A 68 -3.86 5.56 -1.44
N TYR A 69 -5.04 5.24 -0.96
CA TYR A 69 -6.15 4.76 -1.79
C TYR A 69 -7.42 5.54 -1.51
N SER A 70 -8.12 5.90 -2.57
CA SER A 70 -9.45 6.50 -2.49
C SER A 70 -10.37 5.81 -3.49
N SER A 71 -11.55 5.41 -3.02
CA SER A 71 -12.59 4.80 -3.87
C SER A 71 -13.57 5.81 -4.46
N ILE A 72 -13.56 7.06 -3.98
CA ILE A 72 -14.51 8.11 -4.35
C ILE A 72 -13.75 9.34 -4.85
N PRO A 73 -14.15 9.95 -6.00
CA PRO A 73 -15.23 9.59 -6.92
C PRO A 73 -14.88 8.45 -7.89
N SER A 74 -13.63 8.13 -8.02
CA SER A 74 -13.11 7.02 -8.82
C SER A 74 -11.97 6.34 -8.07
N GLU A 75 -11.72 5.08 -8.38
CA GLU A 75 -10.61 4.32 -7.82
C GLU A 75 -9.28 5.01 -8.13
N ALA A 76 -8.56 5.44 -7.10
CA ALA A 76 -7.28 6.12 -7.22
C ALA A 76 -6.30 5.58 -6.18
N TRP A 77 -5.11 5.21 -6.63
CA TRP A 77 -4.04 4.74 -5.78
C TRP A 77 -2.73 5.46 -6.14
N GLY A 78 -1.96 5.78 -5.14
CA GLY A 78 -0.66 6.41 -5.31
C GLY A 78 0.27 6.11 -4.15
N ALA A 79 1.54 6.37 -4.34
CA ALA A 79 2.57 6.22 -3.30
C ALA A 79 3.79 7.08 -3.62
N ASP A 80 4.61 7.31 -2.61
CA ASP A 80 5.95 7.84 -2.80
C ASP A 80 6.86 6.69 -3.23
N VAL A 81 7.57 6.87 -4.34
CA VAL A 81 8.43 5.84 -4.91
C VAL A 81 9.85 6.39 -5.05
N LYS A 82 10.80 5.64 -4.51
CA LYS A 82 12.22 5.89 -4.67
C LYS A 82 12.80 4.83 -5.60
N ILE A 83 13.36 5.27 -6.72
CA ILE A 83 13.94 4.39 -7.74
C ILE A 83 15.44 4.62 -7.78
N THR A 84 16.20 3.54 -7.61
CA THR A 84 17.64 3.55 -7.76
C THR A 84 18.01 2.79 -9.04
N PHE A 85 18.79 3.42 -9.88
CA PHE A 85 19.27 2.85 -11.14
C PHE A 85 20.67 2.27 -10.98
N VAL A 86 21.05 1.37 -11.89
CA VAL A 86 22.35 0.68 -11.86
C VAL A 86 23.55 1.64 -11.97
N ASP A 87 23.36 2.84 -12.53
CA ASP A 87 24.38 3.88 -12.58
C ASP A 87 24.54 4.67 -11.28
N GLY A 88 23.79 4.30 -10.24
CA GLY A 88 23.80 4.96 -8.95
C GLY A 88 22.84 6.14 -8.82
N THR A 89 22.18 6.54 -9.91
CA THR A 89 21.17 7.62 -9.85
C THR A 89 19.97 7.19 -9.04
N CYS A 90 19.53 8.05 -8.13
CA CYS A 90 18.39 7.81 -7.28
C CYS A 90 17.38 8.95 -7.43
N LYS A 91 16.12 8.59 -7.69
CA LYS A 91 15.02 9.55 -7.81
C LYS A 91 13.85 9.15 -6.93
N LYS A 92 13.31 10.13 -6.21
CA LYS A 92 12.12 9.96 -5.38
C LYS A 92 11.01 10.88 -5.89
N HIS A 93 9.83 10.32 -6.09
CA HIS A 93 8.67 11.08 -6.55
C HIS A 93 7.37 10.40 -6.12
N GLU A 94 6.31 11.20 -5.96
CA GLU A 94 4.97 10.68 -5.80
C GLU A 94 4.42 10.23 -7.14
N LEU A 95 3.97 8.97 -7.21
CA LEU A 95 3.40 8.38 -8.41
C LEU A 95 1.97 7.96 -8.15
N ALA A 96 1.06 8.35 -9.04
CA ALA A 96 -0.27 7.75 -9.12
C ALA A 96 -0.24 6.59 -10.09
N TYR A 97 -0.98 5.52 -9.79
CA TYR A 97 -0.98 4.31 -10.59
C TYR A 97 -2.40 3.81 -10.85
N ASP A 98 -2.72 3.63 -12.12
CA ASP A 98 -3.95 2.99 -12.57
C ASP A 98 -3.66 1.53 -12.92
N LYS A 99 -4.09 0.63 -12.04
CA LYS A 99 -3.86 -0.81 -12.18
C LYS A 99 -4.60 -1.40 -13.38
N LYS A 100 -5.80 -0.90 -13.69
CA LYS A 100 -6.61 -1.40 -14.81
C LYS A 100 -5.99 -1.07 -16.16
N ALA A 101 -5.42 0.14 -16.27
CA ALA A 101 -4.76 0.61 -17.49
C ALA A 101 -3.26 0.31 -17.51
N ASN A 102 -2.67 -0.21 -16.44
CA ASN A 102 -1.23 -0.36 -16.23
C ASN A 102 -0.49 0.95 -16.53
N LYS A 103 -1.03 2.07 -16.04
CA LYS A 103 -0.55 3.40 -16.37
C LYS A 103 -0.09 4.13 -15.13
N ILE A 104 1.15 4.64 -15.19
CA ILE A 104 1.73 5.51 -14.19
C ILE A 104 1.45 6.95 -14.56
N ARG A 105 1.00 7.74 -13.58
CA ARG A 105 0.80 9.19 -13.72
C ARG A 105 1.72 9.91 -12.75
N ILE A 106 2.43 10.88 -13.25
CA ILE A 106 3.27 11.77 -12.46
C ILE A 106 2.44 13.04 -12.24
N GLY A 107 2.25 13.42 -10.97
CA GLY A 107 1.48 14.62 -10.63
C GLY A 107 2.13 15.88 -11.21
N ILE A 108 1.31 16.79 -11.74
CA ILE A 108 1.78 18.06 -12.31
C ILE A 108 1.56 19.15 -11.27
N TYR A 109 2.53 19.35 -10.37
CA TYR A 109 2.39 20.40 -9.37
C TYR A 109 3.44 21.50 -9.46
N ASP A 110 4.62 21.26 -10.03
CA ASP A 110 5.70 22.24 -10.12
C ASP A 110 6.69 21.88 -11.21
N GLY A 111 7.66 22.73 -11.52
CA GLY A 111 8.77 22.42 -12.42
C GLY A 111 9.62 21.20 -12.03
N GLN A 112 9.47 20.69 -10.81
CA GLN A 112 10.10 19.43 -10.36
C GLN A 112 9.53 18.21 -11.05
N ASP A 113 8.23 18.21 -11.36
CA ASP A 113 7.55 17.10 -12.03
C ASP A 113 8.01 16.96 -13.48
N GLU A 114 8.25 18.06 -14.15
CA GLU A 114 8.79 18.05 -15.51
C GLU A 114 10.22 17.51 -15.56
N GLY A 115 11.05 17.85 -14.59
CA GLY A 115 12.41 17.33 -14.45
C GLY A 115 12.43 15.82 -14.23
N PHE A 116 11.56 15.34 -13.35
CA PHE A 116 11.39 13.91 -13.10
C PHE A 116 10.89 13.18 -14.36
N GLN A 117 9.88 13.73 -15.02
CA GLN A 117 9.34 13.15 -16.25
C GLN A 117 10.41 13.05 -17.35
N ARG A 118 11.19 14.09 -17.57
CA ARG A 118 12.31 14.08 -18.52
C ARG A 118 13.37 13.05 -18.19
N PHE A 119 13.69 12.94 -16.89
CA PHE A 119 14.63 11.92 -16.44
C PHE A 119 14.10 10.51 -16.73
N MET A 120 12.84 10.23 -16.38
CA MET A 120 12.23 8.92 -16.65
C MET A 120 12.11 8.66 -18.15
N ASP A 121 11.79 9.65 -18.94
CA ASP A 121 11.76 9.53 -20.41
C ASP A 121 13.15 9.16 -20.98
N SER A 122 14.23 9.61 -20.37
CA SER A 122 15.59 9.22 -20.74
C SER A 122 15.92 7.77 -20.44
N LYS A 123 15.14 7.12 -19.57
CA LYS A 123 15.31 5.73 -19.13
C LYS A 123 14.31 4.77 -19.77
N LYS A 124 13.58 5.19 -20.81
CA LYS A 124 12.62 4.32 -21.50
C LYS A 124 13.28 3.04 -22.00
N GLY A 125 12.64 1.92 -21.70
CA GLY A 125 13.12 0.59 -22.03
C GLY A 125 12.53 -0.44 -21.10
N THR A 126 13.23 -1.54 -20.91
CA THR A 126 12.79 -2.63 -20.05
C THR A 126 13.93 -3.08 -19.14
N THR A 127 13.63 -3.24 -17.85
CA THR A 127 14.53 -3.86 -16.89
C THR A 127 14.29 -5.38 -16.90
N LYS A 128 15.26 -6.14 -17.39
CA LYS A 128 15.17 -7.61 -17.52
C LYS A 128 15.66 -8.35 -16.29
N SER A 129 16.56 -7.75 -15.52
CA SER A 129 17.11 -8.36 -14.30
C SER A 129 16.13 -8.20 -13.12
N GLY A 130 16.33 -9.00 -12.06
CA GLY A 130 15.62 -8.85 -10.82
C GLY A 130 15.87 -7.50 -10.16
N VAL A 131 14.85 -6.94 -9.57
CA VAL A 131 14.89 -5.65 -8.86
C VAL A 131 14.62 -5.90 -7.38
N LYS A 132 15.44 -5.32 -6.52
CA LYS A 132 15.19 -5.34 -5.08
C LYS A 132 14.05 -4.38 -4.76
N VAL A 133 12.96 -4.90 -4.23
CA VAL A 133 11.78 -4.11 -3.90
C VAL A 133 11.57 -4.08 -2.40
N ARG A 134 11.53 -2.88 -1.84
CA ARG A 134 11.07 -2.64 -0.48
C ARG A 134 9.64 -2.14 -0.52
N PHE A 135 8.71 -2.97 -0.09
CA PHE A 135 7.30 -2.65 -0.06
C PHE A 135 6.95 -1.72 1.11
N SER A 136 5.78 -1.10 1.05
CA SER A 136 5.33 -0.15 2.06
C SER A 136 5.18 -0.76 3.46
N ASP A 137 4.99 -2.07 3.56
CA ASP A 137 4.95 -2.80 4.84
C ASP A 137 6.35 -3.10 5.42
N GLY A 138 7.41 -2.68 4.75
CA GLY A 138 8.80 -2.90 5.14
C GLY A 138 9.40 -4.22 4.65
N SER A 139 8.61 -5.10 4.04
CA SER A 139 9.13 -6.35 3.49
C SER A 139 9.98 -6.10 2.25
N VAL A 140 10.97 -6.94 2.03
CA VAL A 140 11.91 -6.85 0.91
C VAL A 140 11.85 -8.13 0.10
N LYS A 141 11.68 -8.00 -1.21
CA LYS A 141 11.71 -9.13 -2.15
C LYS A 141 12.43 -8.73 -3.43
N GLU A 142 12.95 -9.70 -4.13
CA GLU A 142 13.42 -9.56 -5.50
C GLU A 142 12.27 -9.87 -6.48
N GLN A 143 12.09 -8.96 -7.43
CA GLN A 143 10.99 -9.07 -8.39
C GLN A 143 11.44 -8.82 -9.82
#